data_36c403f63ea2a671d651e5555c15b20d
#
_entry.id   36c403f63ea2a671d651e5555c15b20d
#
_cell.length_a   1.000
_cell.length_b   1.000
_cell.length_c   1.000
_cell.angle_alpha   90.00
_cell.angle_beta   90.00
_cell.angle_gamma   90.00
#
_symmetry.space_group_name_H-M   'P 1'
#
loop_
_entity.id
_entity.type
_entity.pdbx_description
1 polymer ?
#
loop_
_entity_poly.entity_id
_entity_poly.type
_entity_poly.pdbx_seq_one_letter_code
_entity_poly.pdbx_strand_id
1 'polypeptide(L)'
;DHLEQNLSVDVSRIYSTGMSNGGFMSYELACQLSERITAIASVTGSMTPETYAECDPKREVPVLQIHGLRDFVVPYAGNAIMTPIDEVMLYWSRKNSCALAYEKISIPDNTGDGFGGKRGRYKNCNNNASVELITLDAMGHDWPIANSIYRSHDLDAAETIWEFLSSFSLN
;
A
#
# COMPACT_ATOMS: atom_id res chain seq x y z
N ASP A 1 2.84 -5.18 22.62
CA ASP A 1 2.57 -5.62 24.01
C ASP A 1 3.20 -4.68 25.06
N HIS A 2 4.48 -4.27 24.90
CA HIS A 2 5.11 -3.33 25.85
C HIS A 2 4.43 -1.94 25.82
N LEU A 3 4.11 -1.43 24.64
CA LEU A 3 3.41 -0.14 24.51
C LEU A 3 1.98 -0.22 25.03
N GLU A 4 1.27 -1.29 24.75
CA GLU A 4 -0.11 -1.53 25.23
C GLU A 4 -0.18 -1.60 26.76
N GLN A 5 0.86 -2.14 27.40
CA GLN A 5 0.92 -2.22 28.87
C GLN A 5 1.24 -0.88 29.54
N ASN A 6 1.85 0.06 28.84
CA ASN A 6 2.40 1.29 29.42
C ASN A 6 1.75 2.57 28.87
N LEU A 7 0.98 2.49 27.77
CA LEU A 7 0.34 3.63 27.10
C LEU A 7 -1.12 3.30 26.77
N SER A 8 -1.92 4.34 26.58
CA SER A 8 -3.28 4.20 26.07
C SER A 8 -3.24 3.96 24.56
N VAL A 9 -3.09 2.70 24.16
CA VAL A 9 -3.07 2.28 22.76
C VAL A 9 -4.47 1.79 22.36
N ASP A 10 -4.99 2.30 21.25
CA ASP A 10 -6.18 1.73 20.60
C ASP A 10 -5.78 0.50 19.80
N VAL A 11 -5.95 -0.68 20.37
CA VAL A 11 -5.58 -1.96 19.77
C VAL A 11 -6.40 -2.30 18.53
N SER A 12 -7.53 -1.64 18.30
CA SER A 12 -8.33 -1.80 17.10
C SER A 12 -7.77 -1.00 15.91
N ARG A 13 -6.78 -0.16 16.13
CA ARG A 13 -6.23 0.77 15.13
C ARG A 13 -4.71 0.73 15.07
N ILE A 14 -4.17 -0.47 14.90
CA ILE A 14 -2.73 -0.69 14.70
C ILE A 14 -2.46 -0.84 13.21
N TYR A 15 -1.71 0.08 12.65
CA TYR A 15 -1.39 0.13 11.22
C TYR A 15 0.09 -0.09 10.96
N SER A 16 0.44 -0.56 9.76
CA SER A 16 1.82 -0.63 9.32
C SER A 16 2.00 0.11 8.00
N THR A 17 3.06 0.92 7.93
CA THR A 17 3.45 1.61 6.71
C THR A 17 4.96 1.78 6.64
N GLY A 18 5.47 1.90 5.44
CA GLY A 18 6.88 2.20 5.21
C GLY A 18 7.24 2.22 3.74
N MET A 19 8.43 2.75 3.47
CA MET A 19 9.02 2.79 2.15
C MET A 19 10.00 1.64 1.96
N SER A 20 10.11 1.10 0.73
CA SER A 20 11.11 0.10 0.37
C SER A 20 11.04 -1.11 1.32
N ASN A 21 12.10 -1.43 2.05
CA ASN A 21 12.09 -2.50 3.07
C ASN A 21 10.95 -2.35 4.09
N GLY A 22 10.56 -1.12 4.45
CA GLY A 22 9.41 -0.88 5.32
C GLY A 22 8.09 -1.26 4.66
N GLY A 23 7.97 -1.11 3.34
CA GLY A 23 6.84 -1.58 2.56
C GLY A 23 6.78 -3.11 2.49
N PHE A 24 7.92 -3.79 2.25
CA PHE A 24 8.02 -5.26 2.32
C PHE A 24 7.62 -5.77 3.72
N MET A 25 8.15 -5.13 4.78
CA MET A 25 7.79 -5.48 6.16
C MET A 25 6.31 -5.28 6.44
N SER A 26 5.68 -4.26 5.87
CA SER A 26 4.23 -4.03 6.05
C SER A 26 3.42 -5.18 5.45
N TYR A 27 3.79 -5.69 4.28
CA TYR A 27 3.17 -6.89 3.71
C TYR A 27 3.39 -8.12 4.57
N GLU A 28 4.62 -8.33 5.05
CA GLU A 28 4.94 -9.46 5.95
C GLU A 28 4.08 -9.42 7.22
N LEU A 29 3.97 -8.24 7.85
CA LEU A 29 3.13 -8.06 9.04
C LEU A 29 1.65 -8.32 8.73
N ALA A 30 1.14 -7.91 7.57
CA ALA A 30 -0.22 -8.20 7.16
C ALA A 30 -0.47 -9.70 6.96
N CYS A 31 0.52 -10.44 6.45
CA CYS A 31 0.44 -11.89 6.28
C CYS A 31 0.48 -12.63 7.63
N GLN A 32 1.43 -12.27 8.51
CA GLN A 32 1.73 -13.01 9.74
C GLN A 32 0.86 -12.57 10.93
N LEU A 33 0.49 -11.29 11.00
CA LEU A 33 -0.19 -10.67 12.13
C LEU A 33 -1.51 -10.01 11.73
N SER A 34 -2.23 -10.58 10.75
CA SER A 34 -3.48 -10.02 10.24
C SER A 34 -4.54 -9.77 11.33
N GLU A 35 -4.55 -10.54 12.42
CA GLU A 35 -5.48 -10.35 13.54
C GLU A 35 -5.14 -9.12 14.41
N ARG A 36 -3.94 -8.54 14.26
CA ARG A 36 -3.47 -7.34 14.98
C ARG A 36 -3.30 -6.13 14.10
N ILE A 37 -2.83 -6.32 12.87
CA ILE A 37 -2.58 -5.22 11.92
C ILE A 37 -3.88 -4.89 11.21
N THR A 38 -4.43 -3.74 11.51
CA THR A 38 -5.74 -3.31 11.00
C THR A 38 -5.73 -3.05 9.49
N ALA A 39 -4.72 -2.33 9.01
CA ALA A 39 -4.52 -2.01 7.60
C ALA A 39 -3.04 -1.72 7.34
N ILE A 40 -2.62 -1.79 6.08
CA ILE A 40 -1.25 -1.47 5.67
C ILE A 40 -1.20 -0.49 4.50
N ALA A 41 -0.10 0.26 4.44
CA ALA A 41 0.27 1.05 3.26
C ALA A 41 1.76 0.86 2.93
N SER A 42 2.05 0.48 1.69
CA SER A 42 3.42 0.27 1.21
C SER A 42 3.78 1.33 0.17
N VAL A 43 4.94 1.97 0.34
CA VAL A 43 5.49 2.90 -0.64
C VAL A 43 6.74 2.29 -1.26
N THR A 44 6.75 2.11 -2.58
CA THR A 44 7.87 1.49 -3.33
C THR A 44 8.39 0.17 -2.72
N GLY A 45 7.54 -0.53 -1.99
CA GLY A 45 7.77 -1.90 -1.53
C GLY A 45 7.04 -2.92 -2.41
N SER A 46 7.25 -4.19 -2.15
CA SER A 46 6.56 -5.31 -2.77
C SER A 46 6.49 -6.49 -1.79
N MET A 47 6.10 -7.66 -2.27
CA MET A 47 6.29 -8.94 -1.57
C MET A 47 7.46 -9.69 -2.19
N THR A 48 8.28 -10.38 -1.38
CA THR A 48 9.19 -11.37 -1.93
C THR A 48 8.40 -12.55 -2.48
N PRO A 49 8.94 -13.36 -3.42
CA PRO A 49 8.27 -14.58 -3.87
C PRO A 49 7.95 -15.55 -2.72
N GLU A 50 8.80 -15.58 -1.69
CA GLU A 50 8.59 -16.38 -0.49
C GLU A 50 7.39 -15.86 0.32
N THR A 51 7.40 -14.57 0.71
CA THR A 51 6.26 -13.94 1.39
C THR A 51 4.97 -14.12 0.59
N TYR A 52 5.01 -13.95 -0.74
CA TYR A 52 3.84 -14.11 -1.61
C TYR A 52 3.29 -15.54 -1.59
N ALA A 53 4.17 -16.55 -1.59
CA ALA A 53 3.79 -17.95 -1.59
C ALA A 53 3.24 -18.43 -0.22
N GLU A 54 3.79 -17.90 0.87
CA GLU A 54 3.48 -18.35 2.24
C GLU A 54 2.40 -17.50 2.93
N CYS A 55 2.04 -16.35 2.34
CA CYS A 55 1.07 -15.42 2.92
C CYS A 55 -0.32 -16.07 3.06
N ASP A 56 -0.85 -16.11 4.28
CA ASP A 56 -2.19 -16.61 4.55
C ASP A 56 -2.87 -15.82 5.69
N PRO A 57 -3.27 -14.58 5.41
CA PRO A 57 -3.94 -13.73 6.41
C PRO A 57 -5.25 -14.37 6.87
N LYS A 58 -5.54 -14.29 8.17
CA LYS A 58 -6.72 -14.91 8.79
C LYS A 58 -8.01 -14.09 8.63
N ARG A 59 -7.89 -12.90 8.10
CA ARG A 59 -8.99 -12.00 7.77
C ARG A 59 -8.64 -11.12 6.57
N GLU A 60 -9.59 -10.38 6.09
CA GLU A 60 -9.36 -9.33 5.10
C GLU A 60 -8.55 -8.18 5.72
N VAL A 61 -7.47 -7.78 5.06
CA VAL A 61 -6.62 -6.66 5.46
C VAL A 61 -6.65 -5.59 4.38
N PRO A 62 -7.10 -4.37 4.69
CA PRO A 62 -7.02 -3.25 3.76
C PRO A 62 -5.58 -2.94 3.37
N VAL A 63 -5.34 -2.75 2.07
CA VAL A 63 -4.00 -2.56 1.49
C VAL A 63 -4.00 -1.35 0.56
N LEU A 64 -3.07 -0.43 0.81
CA LEU A 64 -2.68 0.64 -0.11
C LEU A 64 -1.25 0.41 -0.61
N GLN A 65 -1.06 0.44 -1.93
CA GLN A 65 0.26 0.48 -2.56
C GLN A 65 0.44 1.81 -3.28
N ILE A 66 1.56 2.51 -3.02
CA ILE A 66 2.02 3.67 -3.78
C ILE A 66 3.32 3.29 -4.48
N HIS A 67 3.39 3.43 -5.82
CA HIS A 67 4.56 2.97 -6.57
C HIS A 67 4.88 3.84 -7.77
N GLY A 68 6.16 4.08 -8.00
CA GLY A 68 6.66 4.78 -9.17
C GLY A 68 6.83 3.84 -10.38
N LEU A 69 6.34 4.24 -11.55
CA LEU A 69 6.52 3.44 -12.77
C LEU A 69 7.96 3.45 -13.29
N ARG A 70 8.81 4.36 -12.79
CA ARG A 70 10.26 4.43 -13.08
C ARG A 70 11.12 4.00 -11.91
N ASP A 71 10.58 3.19 -10.99
CA ASP A 71 11.37 2.62 -9.91
C ASP A 71 12.27 1.49 -10.44
N PHE A 72 13.59 1.72 -10.41
CA PHE A 72 14.61 0.76 -10.84
C PHE A 72 15.23 -0.01 -9.66
N VAL A 73 14.90 0.36 -8.42
CA VAL A 73 15.36 -0.33 -7.21
C VAL A 73 14.39 -1.45 -6.84
N VAL A 74 13.10 -1.13 -6.79
CA VAL A 74 12.00 -2.09 -6.66
C VAL A 74 11.15 -1.97 -7.93
N PRO A 75 11.47 -2.70 -9.01
CA PRO A 75 10.79 -2.54 -10.30
C PRO A 75 9.31 -2.88 -10.19
N TYR A 76 8.45 -2.03 -10.77
CA TYR A 76 7.00 -2.25 -10.82
C TYR A 76 6.64 -3.63 -11.43
N ALA A 77 7.38 -4.03 -12.47
CA ALA A 77 7.21 -5.32 -13.13
C ALA A 77 7.81 -6.51 -12.35
N GLY A 78 8.38 -6.25 -11.17
CA GLY A 78 9.07 -7.26 -10.37
C GLY A 78 10.37 -7.77 -10.99
N ASN A 79 10.96 -8.76 -10.35
CA ASN A 79 12.14 -9.49 -10.81
C ASN A 79 12.24 -10.84 -10.06
N ALA A 80 13.40 -11.50 -10.08
CA ALA A 80 13.59 -12.81 -9.45
C ALA A 80 13.39 -12.81 -7.91
N ILE A 81 13.49 -11.66 -7.25
CA ILE A 81 13.38 -11.52 -5.77
C ILE A 81 12.26 -10.57 -5.33
N MET A 82 11.48 -10.04 -6.25
CA MET A 82 10.40 -9.08 -6.01
C MET A 82 9.21 -9.42 -6.89
N THR A 83 8.07 -9.70 -6.27
CA THR A 83 6.82 -10.01 -6.97
C THR A 83 6.32 -8.76 -7.73
N PRO A 84 5.85 -8.89 -8.98
CA PRO A 84 5.24 -7.79 -9.73
C PRO A 84 4.11 -7.11 -8.93
N ILE A 85 4.06 -5.78 -8.94
CA ILE A 85 3.07 -5.03 -8.15
C ILE A 85 1.64 -5.39 -8.52
N ASP A 86 1.34 -5.57 -9.81
CA ASP A 86 0.00 -5.98 -10.24
C ASP A 86 -0.39 -7.37 -9.68
N GLU A 87 0.55 -8.29 -9.54
CA GLU A 87 0.31 -9.60 -8.95
C GLU A 87 0.05 -9.49 -7.44
N VAL A 88 0.83 -8.66 -6.73
CA VAL A 88 0.61 -8.37 -5.32
C VAL A 88 -0.79 -7.78 -5.10
N MET A 89 -1.20 -6.81 -5.91
CA MET A 89 -2.53 -6.21 -5.80
C MET A 89 -3.66 -7.20 -6.12
N LEU A 90 -3.45 -8.04 -7.13
CA LEU A 90 -4.40 -9.10 -7.47
C LEU A 90 -4.51 -10.15 -6.35
N TYR A 91 -3.40 -10.51 -5.72
CA TYR A 91 -3.38 -11.40 -4.55
C TYR A 91 -4.27 -10.84 -3.43
N TRP A 92 -4.02 -9.59 -3.00
CA TRP A 92 -4.78 -8.97 -1.93
C TRP A 92 -6.25 -8.73 -2.29
N SER A 93 -6.56 -8.43 -3.56
CA SER A 93 -7.96 -8.33 -4.00
C SER A 93 -8.70 -9.66 -3.86
N ARG A 94 -8.04 -10.77 -4.13
CA ARG A 94 -8.62 -12.12 -3.95
C ARG A 94 -8.76 -12.49 -2.47
N LYS A 95 -7.74 -12.24 -1.66
CA LYS A 95 -7.79 -12.50 -0.21
C LYS A 95 -8.88 -11.68 0.49
N ASN A 96 -9.09 -10.45 0.04
CA ASN A 96 -10.14 -9.57 0.55
C ASN A 96 -11.50 -9.79 -0.15
N SER A 97 -11.62 -10.82 -0.99
CA SER A 97 -12.85 -11.17 -1.73
C SER A 97 -13.47 -9.98 -2.47
N CYS A 98 -12.62 -9.12 -3.04
CA CYS A 98 -13.07 -7.97 -3.80
C CYS A 98 -13.70 -8.39 -5.13
N ALA A 99 -14.65 -7.60 -5.63
CA ALA A 99 -15.12 -7.76 -7.00
C ALA A 99 -13.97 -7.52 -7.99
N LEU A 100 -14.02 -8.20 -9.15
CA LEU A 100 -13.04 -8.00 -10.21
C LEU A 100 -13.11 -6.61 -10.85
N ALA A 101 -14.15 -5.82 -10.51
CA ALA A 101 -14.30 -4.44 -10.98
C ALA A 101 -13.20 -3.55 -10.37
N TYR A 102 -12.35 -3.03 -11.23
CA TYR A 102 -11.25 -2.13 -10.87
C TYR A 102 -11.51 -0.73 -11.43
N GLU A 103 -11.75 0.22 -10.52
CA GLU A 103 -11.96 1.61 -10.89
C GLU A 103 -10.63 2.35 -10.92
N LYS A 104 -10.41 3.14 -11.97
CA LYS A 104 -9.22 3.99 -12.10
C LYS A 104 -9.63 5.46 -12.17
N ILE A 105 -8.94 6.29 -11.40
CA ILE A 105 -9.06 7.74 -11.40
C ILE A 105 -7.69 8.31 -11.75
N SER A 106 -7.66 9.31 -12.65
CA SER A 106 -6.42 10.01 -12.98
C SER A 106 -6.01 10.93 -11.83
N ILE A 107 -4.73 10.94 -11.52
CA ILE A 107 -4.07 11.99 -10.72
C ILE A 107 -3.46 12.94 -11.73
N PRO A 108 -3.99 14.18 -11.85
CA PRO A 108 -3.49 15.13 -12.84
C PRO A 108 -2.05 15.56 -12.51
N ASP A 109 -1.26 15.77 -13.54
CA ASP A 109 0.04 16.45 -13.43
C ASP A 109 -0.21 17.97 -13.44
N ASN A 110 -0.33 18.57 -12.26
CA ASN A 110 -0.68 19.97 -12.10
C ASN A 110 0.53 20.90 -12.29
N THR A 111 1.73 20.37 -12.14
CA THR A 111 2.99 21.11 -12.22
C THR A 111 3.65 20.99 -13.59
N GLY A 112 3.24 20.02 -14.39
CA GLY A 112 3.82 19.75 -15.71
C GLY A 112 5.20 19.09 -15.65
N ASP A 113 5.53 18.47 -14.53
CA ASP A 113 6.82 17.81 -14.30
C ASP A 113 6.81 16.30 -14.56
N GLY A 114 5.67 15.75 -14.94
CA GLY A 114 5.46 14.33 -15.28
C GLY A 114 5.15 13.44 -14.09
N PHE A 115 4.91 13.99 -12.89
CA PHE A 115 4.60 13.22 -11.68
C PHE A 115 3.11 12.98 -11.43
N GLY A 116 2.25 13.23 -12.39
CA GLY A 116 0.88 12.72 -12.38
C GLY A 116 0.82 11.20 -12.37
N GLY A 117 -0.38 10.64 -12.34
CA GLY A 117 -0.50 9.19 -12.25
C GLY A 117 -1.94 8.68 -12.25
N LYS A 118 -2.14 7.56 -11.58
CA LYS A 118 -3.44 6.92 -11.46
C LYS A 118 -3.65 6.35 -10.07
N ARG A 119 -4.86 6.51 -9.53
CA ARG A 119 -5.35 5.78 -8.36
C ARG A 119 -6.36 4.75 -8.82
N GLY A 120 -6.12 3.49 -8.51
CA GLY A 120 -7.02 2.39 -8.80
C GLY A 120 -7.52 1.73 -7.53
N ARG A 121 -8.80 1.29 -7.52
CA ARG A 121 -9.41 0.62 -6.39
C ARG A 121 -10.18 -0.62 -6.85
N TYR A 122 -9.96 -1.74 -6.18
CA TYR A 122 -10.87 -2.87 -6.25
C TYR A 122 -12.09 -2.62 -5.37
N LYS A 123 -13.28 -2.87 -5.92
CA LYS A 123 -14.56 -2.56 -5.25
C LYS A 123 -15.16 -3.78 -4.54
N ASN A 124 -16.09 -3.48 -3.63
CA ASN A 124 -16.93 -4.50 -2.97
C ASN A 124 -16.13 -5.63 -2.33
N CYS A 125 -15.04 -5.28 -1.64
CA CYS A 125 -14.31 -6.24 -0.82
C CYS A 125 -15.14 -6.60 0.42
N ASN A 126 -14.93 -7.79 0.98
CA ASN A 126 -15.59 -8.20 2.20
C ASN A 126 -15.15 -7.35 3.40
N ASN A 127 -15.98 -7.32 4.44
CA ASN A 127 -15.70 -6.67 5.73
C ASN A 127 -15.19 -5.23 5.63
N ASN A 128 -15.71 -4.46 4.66
CA ASN A 128 -15.29 -3.09 4.35
C ASN A 128 -13.79 -2.93 4.05
N ALA A 129 -13.08 -4.01 3.73
CA ALA A 129 -11.69 -3.91 3.28
C ALA A 129 -11.60 -3.12 1.96
N SER A 130 -10.43 -2.58 1.68
CA SER A 130 -10.11 -1.92 0.41
C SER A 130 -8.75 -2.36 -0.09
N VAL A 131 -8.60 -2.47 -1.40
CA VAL A 131 -7.32 -2.70 -2.05
C VAL A 131 -7.12 -1.62 -3.09
N GLU A 132 -6.12 -0.77 -2.86
CA GLU A 132 -5.86 0.41 -3.68
C GLU A 132 -4.43 0.46 -4.17
N LEU A 133 -4.26 0.85 -5.42
CA LEU A 133 -2.97 1.08 -6.05
C LEU A 133 -2.89 2.51 -6.57
N ILE A 134 -1.86 3.23 -6.16
CA ILE A 134 -1.48 4.51 -6.72
C ILE A 134 -0.18 4.33 -7.51
N THR A 135 -0.21 4.64 -8.79
CA THR A 135 0.99 4.69 -9.63
C THR A 135 1.31 6.12 -10.01
N LEU A 136 2.58 6.51 -9.93
CA LEU A 136 3.06 7.83 -10.36
C LEU A 136 4.00 7.67 -11.56
N ASP A 137 3.70 8.35 -12.66
CA ASP A 137 4.26 8.05 -13.99
C ASP A 137 5.77 8.28 -14.08
N ALA A 138 6.28 9.39 -13.54
CA ALA A 138 7.71 9.72 -13.57
C ALA A 138 8.46 9.36 -12.27
N MET A 139 7.78 8.89 -11.23
CA MET A 139 8.38 8.60 -9.94
C MET A 139 9.31 7.38 -10.02
N GLY A 140 10.50 7.55 -9.46
CA GLY A 140 11.45 6.46 -9.20
C GLY A 140 11.26 5.85 -7.81
N HIS A 141 12.38 5.43 -7.18
CA HIS A 141 12.39 4.90 -5.81
C HIS A 141 12.38 6.06 -4.80
N ASP A 142 11.22 6.62 -4.54
CA ASP A 142 11.06 7.85 -3.76
C ASP A 142 9.82 7.81 -2.87
N TRP A 143 9.78 8.71 -1.87
CA TRP A 143 8.61 8.99 -1.04
C TRP A 143 7.92 10.23 -1.59
N PRO A 144 6.69 10.13 -2.12
CA PRO A 144 6.01 11.29 -2.69
C PRO A 144 5.73 12.37 -1.64
N ILE A 145 6.16 13.59 -1.93
CA ILE A 145 5.91 14.77 -1.09
C ILE A 145 5.36 15.87 -1.99
N ALA A 146 4.16 16.35 -1.71
CA ALA A 146 3.60 17.50 -2.40
C ALA A 146 4.32 18.80 -1.97
N ASN A 147 4.41 19.76 -2.91
CA ASN A 147 4.99 21.08 -2.64
C ASN A 147 6.45 21.10 -2.14
N SER A 148 7.23 20.07 -2.44
CA SER A 148 8.66 20.05 -2.14
C SER A 148 9.43 20.99 -3.09
N ILE A 149 10.39 21.75 -2.57
CA ILE A 149 11.28 22.61 -3.40
C ILE A 149 12.29 21.82 -4.24
N TYR A 150 12.49 20.54 -3.93
CA TYR A 150 13.44 19.67 -4.66
C TYR A 150 12.74 18.78 -5.68
N ARG A 151 11.60 18.23 -5.35
CA ARG A 151 10.70 17.47 -6.21
C ARG A 151 9.29 17.64 -5.66
N SER A 152 8.40 18.15 -6.46
CA SER A 152 6.97 18.22 -6.09
C SER A 152 6.27 17.09 -6.80
N HIS A 153 5.66 16.21 -6.03
CA HIS A 153 4.73 15.22 -6.57
C HIS A 153 3.30 15.77 -6.46
N ASP A 154 2.43 15.34 -7.34
CA ASP A 154 1.00 15.72 -7.29
C ASP A 154 0.23 14.94 -6.21
N LEU A 155 0.97 14.27 -5.32
CA LEU A 155 0.47 13.48 -4.21
C LEU A 155 1.37 13.65 -2.99
N ASP A 156 0.79 13.82 -1.81
CA ASP A 156 1.48 13.67 -0.54
C ASP A 156 1.22 12.26 0.02
N ALA A 157 2.28 11.46 0.15
CA ALA A 157 2.16 10.09 0.62
C ALA A 157 1.69 10.03 2.08
N ALA A 158 2.17 10.92 2.96
CA ALA A 158 1.82 10.87 4.37
C ALA A 158 0.33 11.16 4.60
N GLU A 159 -0.20 12.19 3.95
CA GLU A 159 -1.63 12.51 3.99
C GLU A 159 -2.47 11.38 3.39
N THR A 160 -2.12 10.91 2.19
CA THR A 160 -2.84 9.84 1.50
C THR A 160 -2.87 8.54 2.31
N ILE A 161 -1.74 8.17 2.90
CA ILE A 161 -1.62 6.98 3.76
C ILE A 161 -2.48 7.13 5.01
N TRP A 162 -2.43 8.30 5.66
CA TRP A 162 -3.23 8.52 6.86
C TRP A 162 -4.73 8.51 6.59
N GLU A 163 -5.18 9.15 5.51
CA GLU A 163 -6.57 9.10 5.06
C GLU A 163 -7.04 7.65 4.83
N PHE A 164 -6.21 6.85 4.16
CA PHE A 164 -6.52 5.45 3.92
C PHE A 164 -6.55 4.65 5.24
N LEU A 165 -5.47 4.65 6.01
CA LEU A 165 -5.34 3.82 7.21
C LEU A 165 -6.38 4.18 8.28
N SER A 166 -6.61 5.48 8.51
CA SER A 166 -7.54 5.95 9.57
C SER A 166 -9.01 5.63 9.31
N SER A 167 -9.34 5.21 8.08
CA SER A 167 -10.71 4.79 7.72
C SER A 167 -11.06 3.38 8.18
N PHE A 168 -10.09 2.62 8.72
CA PHE A 168 -10.29 1.22 9.15
C PHE A 168 -10.08 1.05 10.66
N SER A 169 -10.84 0.13 11.23
CA SER A 169 -10.66 -0.37 12.60
C SER A 169 -11.01 -1.84 12.65
N LEU A 170 -10.39 -2.60 13.55
CA LEU A 170 -10.82 -3.95 13.91
C LEU A 170 -12.12 -3.87 14.71
N ASN A 171 -13.04 -4.81 14.46
CA ASN A 171 -14.29 -4.95 15.21
C ASN A 171 -14.07 -5.74 16.50
#